data_680e8f27c7f3cb34aff7e58e764c55b5
#
_entry.id   680e8f27c7f3cb34aff7e58e764c55b5
#
_cell.length_a   1.000
_cell.length_b   1.000
_cell.length_c   1.000
_cell.angle_alpha   90.00
_cell.angle_beta   90.00
_cell.angle_gamma   90.00
#
_symmetry.space_group_name_H-M   'P 1'
#
loop_
_entity.id
_entity.type
_entity.pdbx_description
1 polymer ?
#
loop_
_entity_poly.entity_id
_entity_poly.type
_entity_poly.pdbx_seq_one_letter_code
_entity_poly.pdbx_strand_id
1 'polypeptide(L)'
;MQQKKEKWYEMLIKLEIDTENIKRNLEKIKEINQNVICVLKDDAYGLGIESILPVLINEGCSYFATAYIGEALKIKNIVKRDFPDKVGKISVMVLNYIEENELKKSVKNGIEITIFNFEQLEKYVRVLKNEERIKVHIKFNTGMNRLGFDENETRKLIEKIKVISNIDIMSIYSHISDVGNKKETEKQIARYERIVSIFDKNEVKYGVKHIQASPLLFKYRGKYNYDFARVGMAIYGMEPLSEKTGLYPVVKLLL
;
A
#
# COMPACT_ATOMS: atom_id res chain seq x y z
N MET A 1 -12.08 -2.56 56.76
CA MET A 1 -11.13 -3.31 55.90
C MET A 1 -11.54 -3.30 54.44
N GLN A 2 -11.93 -2.13 53.86
CA GLN A 2 -12.44 -2.03 52.46
C GLN A 2 -11.75 -0.96 51.58
N GLN A 3 -10.68 -0.32 52.06
CA GLN A 3 -10.02 0.76 51.33
C GLN A 3 -8.63 0.40 50.74
N LYS A 4 -8.25 -0.88 50.68
CA LYS A 4 -6.94 -1.31 50.13
C LYS A 4 -7.00 -2.05 48.78
N LYS A 5 -8.18 -2.17 48.16
CA LYS A 5 -8.34 -2.95 46.92
C LYS A 5 -8.32 -2.12 45.63
N GLU A 6 -8.34 -0.78 45.69
CA GLU A 6 -8.48 0.06 44.48
C GLU A 6 -7.14 0.57 43.89
N LYS A 7 -6.01 0.30 44.53
CA LYS A 7 -4.70 0.86 44.11
C LYS A 7 -3.90 0.02 43.09
N TRP A 8 -4.42 -1.12 42.67
CA TRP A 8 -3.72 -2.03 41.76
C TRP A 8 -4.09 -1.89 40.28
N TYR A 9 -5.07 -1.05 39.94
CA TYR A 9 -5.54 -0.87 38.56
C TYR A 9 -4.98 0.36 37.85
N GLU A 10 -4.08 1.13 38.47
CA GLU A 10 -3.48 2.33 37.88
C GLU A 10 -2.07 2.17 37.30
N MET A 11 -1.56 0.94 37.18
CA MET A 11 -0.41 0.71 36.29
C MET A 11 -0.93 0.52 34.87
N LEU A 12 -1.45 1.60 34.30
CA LEU A 12 -1.80 1.68 32.90
C LEU A 12 -0.50 1.70 32.10
N ILE A 13 -0.15 0.57 31.50
CA ILE A 13 0.83 0.54 30.42
C ILE A 13 0.34 1.51 29.35
N LYS A 14 1.07 2.59 29.13
CA LYS A 14 0.77 3.58 28.08
C LYS A 14 1.69 3.34 26.90
N LEU A 15 1.07 3.25 25.71
CA LEU A 15 1.79 3.28 24.46
C LEU A 15 1.77 4.73 23.97
N GLU A 16 2.92 5.36 23.92
CA GLU A 16 3.10 6.71 23.40
C GLU A 16 3.58 6.65 21.95
N ILE A 17 2.93 7.41 21.07
CA ILE A 17 3.31 7.55 19.66
C ILE A 17 4.01 8.89 19.46
N ASP A 18 5.28 8.83 19.10
CA ASP A 18 6.10 10.01 18.79
C ASP A 18 5.85 10.44 17.33
N THR A 19 4.98 11.42 17.15
CA THR A 19 4.60 11.93 15.83
C THR A 19 5.73 12.68 15.14
N GLU A 20 6.65 13.30 15.89
CA GLU A 20 7.82 13.95 15.31
C GLU A 20 8.78 12.94 14.69
N ASN A 21 8.90 11.76 15.28
CA ASN A 21 9.69 10.68 14.69
C ASN A 21 9.04 10.10 13.43
N ILE A 22 7.70 10.11 13.31
CA ILE A 22 7.01 9.80 12.04
C ILE A 22 7.43 10.78 10.95
N LYS A 23 7.43 12.09 11.22
CA LYS A 23 7.83 13.13 10.26
C LYS A 23 9.28 12.95 9.82
N ARG A 24 10.21 12.79 10.78
CA ARG A 24 11.62 12.54 10.49
C ARG A 24 11.86 11.29 9.63
N ASN A 25 11.10 10.22 9.89
CA ASN A 25 11.17 9.01 9.10
C ASN A 25 10.65 9.23 7.68
N LEU A 26 9.55 9.97 7.53
CA LEU A 26 9.02 10.36 6.22
C LEU A 26 10.00 11.21 5.42
N GLU A 27 10.67 12.17 6.03
CA GLU A 27 11.71 12.98 5.39
C GLU A 27 12.82 12.08 4.82
N LYS A 28 13.36 11.16 5.62
CA LYS A 28 14.37 10.20 5.18
C LYS A 28 13.89 9.31 4.04
N ILE A 29 12.65 8.87 4.09
CA ILE A 29 12.03 8.07 3.02
C ILE A 29 11.93 8.90 1.75
N LYS A 30 11.44 10.15 1.86
CA LYS A 30 11.26 11.07 0.74
C LYS A 30 12.57 11.54 0.11
N GLU A 31 13.69 11.54 0.85
CA GLU A 31 15.03 11.75 0.28
C GLU A 31 15.39 10.67 -0.75
N ILE A 32 14.84 9.46 -0.63
CA ILE A 32 15.11 8.35 -1.54
C ILE A 32 14.09 8.29 -2.67
N ASN A 33 12.80 8.44 -2.34
CA ASN A 33 11.71 8.53 -3.31
C ASN A 33 10.64 9.50 -2.79
N GLN A 34 10.47 10.63 -3.47
CA GLN A 34 9.53 11.69 -3.09
C GLN A 34 8.07 11.19 -3.07
N ASN A 35 7.75 10.22 -3.91
CA ASN A 35 6.39 9.71 -4.04
C ASN A 35 6.23 8.43 -3.21
N VAL A 36 5.39 8.50 -2.20
CA VAL A 36 5.15 7.38 -1.29
C VAL A 36 3.70 6.96 -1.24
N ILE A 37 3.47 5.66 -1.23
CA ILE A 37 2.22 5.04 -0.83
C ILE A 37 2.40 4.60 0.62
N CYS A 38 1.73 5.27 1.55
CA CYS A 38 1.80 4.95 2.97
C CYS A 38 0.93 3.73 3.28
N VAL A 39 1.54 2.67 3.79
CA VAL A 39 0.85 1.41 4.09
C VAL A 39 0.33 1.44 5.53
N LEU A 40 -1.01 1.43 5.66
CA LEU A 40 -1.73 1.53 6.93
C LEU A 40 -2.51 0.25 7.28
N LYS A 41 -2.09 -0.88 6.72
CA LYS A 41 -2.71 -2.18 7.01
C LYS A 41 -2.60 -2.56 8.49
N ASP A 42 -3.46 -3.51 8.93
CA ASP A 42 -3.51 -4.02 10.30
C ASP A 42 -3.66 -2.86 11.32
N ASP A 43 -4.60 -1.93 11.02
CA ASP A 43 -4.86 -0.69 11.77
C ASP A 43 -3.57 0.12 12.04
N ALA A 44 -2.84 0.44 10.95
CA ALA A 44 -1.53 1.11 10.98
C ALA A 44 -0.49 0.33 11.82
N TYR A 45 -0.38 -0.99 11.57
CA TYR A 45 0.51 -1.90 12.31
C TYR A 45 0.22 -1.92 13.83
N GLY A 46 -1.06 -1.77 14.20
CA GLY A 46 -1.52 -1.75 15.59
C GLY A 46 -1.45 -0.39 16.27
N LEU A 47 -0.98 0.65 15.60
CA LEU A 47 -0.88 2.01 16.17
C LEU A 47 -2.16 2.84 16.03
N GLY A 48 -3.14 2.33 15.28
CA GLY A 48 -4.41 3.00 15.03
C GLY A 48 -4.36 3.97 13.85
N ILE A 49 -5.18 3.71 12.83
CA ILE A 49 -5.32 4.61 11.66
C ILE A 49 -5.80 6.00 12.10
N GLU A 50 -6.65 6.10 13.12
CA GLU A 50 -7.13 7.38 13.68
C GLU A 50 -5.99 8.28 14.13
N SER A 51 -4.94 7.71 14.74
CA SER A 51 -3.80 8.47 15.27
C SER A 51 -2.77 8.81 14.19
N ILE A 52 -2.56 7.88 13.26
CA ILE A 52 -1.45 7.98 12.29
C ILE A 52 -1.84 8.76 11.03
N LEU A 53 -3.04 8.55 10.50
CA LEU A 53 -3.47 9.14 9.24
C LEU A 53 -3.41 10.68 9.22
N PRO A 54 -3.87 11.40 10.27
CA PRO A 54 -3.80 12.86 10.29
C PRO A 54 -2.35 13.38 10.18
N VAL A 55 -1.40 12.72 10.85
CA VAL A 55 0.01 13.10 10.78
C VAL A 55 0.53 12.97 9.34
N LEU A 56 0.25 11.85 8.69
CA LEU A 56 0.69 11.59 7.31
C LEU A 56 0.08 12.57 6.30
N ILE A 57 -1.21 12.90 6.45
CA ILE A 57 -1.89 13.86 5.57
C ILE A 57 -1.30 15.26 5.74
N ASN A 58 -1.01 15.69 6.97
CA ASN A 58 -0.40 16.99 7.26
C ASN A 58 1.03 17.07 6.71
N GLU A 59 1.75 15.97 6.63
CA GLU A 59 3.06 15.86 5.96
C GLU A 59 2.96 15.67 4.44
N GLY A 60 1.78 15.93 3.87
CA GLY A 60 1.55 15.94 2.42
C GLY A 60 1.40 14.56 1.78
N CYS A 61 1.21 13.49 2.55
CA CYS A 61 0.92 12.18 1.98
C CYS A 61 -0.54 12.15 1.49
N SER A 62 -0.72 11.67 0.27
CA SER A 62 -2.04 11.61 -0.38
C SER A 62 -2.40 10.24 -0.93
N TYR A 63 -1.50 9.26 -0.80
CA TYR A 63 -1.73 7.91 -1.29
C TYR A 63 -1.51 6.89 -0.17
N PHE A 64 -2.54 6.09 0.08
CA PHE A 64 -2.54 5.11 1.16
C PHE A 64 -2.86 3.71 0.65
N ALA A 65 -2.34 2.69 1.33
CA ALA A 65 -2.62 1.30 1.03
C ALA A 65 -3.02 0.55 2.31
N THR A 66 -4.07 -0.26 2.20
CA THR A 66 -4.58 -1.09 3.30
C THR A 66 -4.62 -2.56 2.89
N ALA A 67 -4.80 -3.46 3.85
CA ALA A 67 -5.00 -4.87 3.56
C ALA A 67 -6.45 -5.14 3.16
N TYR A 68 -7.42 -4.52 3.82
CA TYR A 68 -8.84 -4.82 3.73
C TYR A 68 -9.68 -3.56 3.49
N ILE A 69 -10.87 -3.77 2.93
CA ILE A 69 -11.82 -2.68 2.64
C ILE A 69 -12.28 -1.92 3.89
N GLY A 70 -12.43 -2.61 5.03
CA GLY A 70 -12.81 -1.96 6.29
C GLY A 70 -11.84 -0.84 6.70
N GLU A 71 -10.53 -1.09 6.56
CA GLU A 71 -9.49 -0.09 6.83
C GLU A 71 -9.53 1.06 5.81
N ALA A 72 -9.72 0.74 4.52
CA ALA A 72 -9.84 1.74 3.47
C ALA A 72 -11.05 2.66 3.69
N LEU A 73 -12.18 2.11 4.10
CA LEU A 73 -13.38 2.87 4.46
C LEU A 73 -13.14 3.74 5.70
N LYS A 74 -12.41 3.22 6.71
CA LYS A 74 -12.01 3.99 7.89
C LYS A 74 -11.19 5.22 7.47
N ILE A 75 -10.20 5.06 6.58
CA ILE A 75 -9.43 6.18 6.02
C ILE A 75 -10.36 7.19 5.33
N LYS A 76 -11.23 6.73 4.41
CA LYS A 76 -12.16 7.63 3.69
C LYS A 76 -13.09 8.39 4.63
N ASN A 77 -13.57 7.77 5.70
CA ASN A 77 -14.42 8.41 6.71
C ASN A 77 -13.66 9.48 7.50
N ILE A 78 -12.42 9.20 7.93
CA ILE A 78 -11.56 10.19 8.62
C ILE A 78 -11.28 11.36 7.70
N VAL A 79 -10.91 11.11 6.43
CA VAL A 79 -10.70 12.19 5.45
C VAL A 79 -11.94 13.05 5.28
N LYS A 80 -13.11 12.45 5.18
CA LYS A 80 -14.38 13.19 5.07
C LYS A 80 -14.69 14.03 6.32
N ARG A 81 -14.39 13.52 7.50
CA ARG A 81 -14.66 14.17 8.79
C ARG A 81 -13.68 15.30 9.08
N ASP A 82 -12.37 15.03 8.94
CA ASP A 82 -11.29 15.88 9.46
C ASP A 82 -10.55 16.68 8.37
N PHE A 83 -10.65 16.26 7.11
CA PHE A 83 -9.95 16.86 5.96
C PHE A 83 -10.89 17.05 4.76
N PRO A 84 -12.01 17.78 4.89
CA PRO A 84 -13.03 17.89 3.84
C PRO A 84 -12.48 18.49 2.53
N ASP A 85 -11.46 19.36 2.60
CA ASP A 85 -10.76 19.95 1.45
C ASP A 85 -9.87 18.94 0.70
N LYS A 86 -9.57 17.78 1.30
CA LYS A 86 -8.80 16.68 0.71
C LYS A 86 -9.67 15.57 0.14
N VAL A 87 -10.98 15.63 0.29
CA VAL A 87 -11.90 14.68 -0.33
C VAL A 87 -11.70 14.68 -1.85
N GLY A 88 -11.55 13.50 -2.44
CA GLY A 88 -11.22 13.34 -3.87
C GLY A 88 -9.74 13.48 -4.23
N LYS A 89 -8.91 14.03 -3.33
CA LYS A 89 -7.46 14.16 -3.52
C LYS A 89 -6.66 13.04 -2.83
N ILE A 90 -7.29 12.30 -1.94
CA ILE A 90 -6.69 11.18 -1.21
C ILE A 90 -7.05 9.87 -1.91
N SER A 91 -6.04 9.18 -2.44
CA SER A 91 -6.13 7.83 -2.99
C SER A 91 -5.97 6.77 -1.92
N VAL A 92 -6.79 5.71 -2.00
CA VAL A 92 -6.70 4.56 -1.10
C VAL A 92 -6.84 3.28 -1.90
N MET A 93 -5.80 2.43 -1.88
CA MET A 93 -5.83 1.12 -2.51
C MET A 93 -5.95 -0.01 -1.48
N VAL A 94 -6.64 -1.08 -1.87
CA VAL A 94 -6.70 -2.33 -1.11
C VAL A 94 -5.77 -3.36 -1.75
N LEU A 95 -4.83 -3.89 -0.96
CA LEU A 95 -3.78 -4.80 -1.42
C LEU A 95 -4.24 -6.25 -1.59
N ASN A 96 -5.28 -6.67 -0.86
CA ASN A 96 -5.80 -8.02 -0.86
C ASN A 96 -7.08 -8.15 -1.71
N TYR A 97 -7.63 -9.36 -1.69
CA TYR A 97 -8.93 -9.68 -2.27
C TYR A 97 -10.05 -8.88 -1.58
N ILE A 98 -11.04 -8.48 -2.38
CA ILE A 98 -12.27 -7.86 -1.89
C ILE A 98 -13.42 -8.81 -2.22
N GLU A 99 -14.27 -9.08 -1.25
CA GLU A 99 -15.43 -9.92 -1.43
C GLU A 99 -16.44 -9.28 -2.38
N GLU A 100 -17.18 -10.11 -3.11
CA GLU A 100 -18.12 -9.66 -4.16
C GLU A 100 -19.17 -8.66 -3.65
N ASN A 101 -19.68 -8.89 -2.45
CA ASN A 101 -20.67 -8.03 -1.81
C ASN A 101 -20.12 -6.64 -1.41
N GLU A 102 -18.79 -6.49 -1.34
CA GLU A 102 -18.13 -5.25 -0.97
C GLU A 102 -17.63 -4.44 -2.18
N LEU A 103 -17.58 -5.04 -3.37
CA LEU A 103 -17.03 -4.40 -4.57
C LEU A 103 -17.73 -3.09 -4.94
N LYS A 104 -19.07 -3.08 -4.99
CA LYS A 104 -19.84 -1.87 -5.30
C LYS A 104 -19.63 -0.78 -4.26
N LYS A 105 -19.51 -1.18 -2.99
CA LYS A 105 -19.21 -0.26 -1.89
C LYS A 105 -17.81 0.35 -2.03
N SER A 106 -16.82 -0.46 -2.48
CA SER A 106 -15.47 0.03 -2.75
C SER A 106 -15.48 1.10 -3.83
N VAL A 107 -16.08 0.82 -4.99
CA VAL A 107 -16.16 1.74 -6.12
C VAL A 107 -16.89 3.03 -5.74
N LYS A 108 -18.06 2.93 -5.08
CA LYS A 108 -18.84 4.08 -4.61
C LYS A 108 -18.06 5.01 -3.67
N ASN A 109 -17.12 4.48 -2.90
CA ASN A 109 -16.26 5.27 -2.01
C ASN A 109 -14.93 5.68 -2.65
N GLY A 110 -14.74 5.44 -3.95
CA GLY A 110 -13.50 5.77 -4.66
C GLY A 110 -12.29 5.02 -4.10
N ILE A 111 -12.50 3.76 -3.64
CA ILE A 111 -11.43 2.87 -3.20
C ILE A 111 -10.91 2.13 -4.41
N GLU A 112 -9.60 2.11 -4.57
CA GLU A 112 -8.90 1.46 -5.66
C GLU A 112 -8.65 -0.01 -5.31
N ILE A 113 -8.93 -0.93 -6.25
CA ILE A 113 -8.91 -2.38 -6.00
C ILE A 113 -7.72 -3.05 -6.66
N THR A 114 -7.20 -4.13 -6.05
CA THR A 114 -6.14 -4.95 -6.65
C THR A 114 -6.73 -6.12 -7.42
N ILE A 115 -6.17 -6.39 -8.61
CA ILE A 115 -6.46 -7.58 -9.42
C ILE A 115 -5.17 -8.38 -9.56
N PHE A 116 -5.23 -9.69 -9.30
CA PHE A 116 -4.06 -10.56 -9.27
C PHE A 116 -4.25 -11.96 -9.88
N ASN A 117 -5.44 -12.28 -10.40
CA ASN A 117 -5.71 -13.47 -11.20
C ASN A 117 -6.92 -13.29 -12.11
N PHE A 118 -7.11 -14.19 -13.07
CA PHE A 118 -8.19 -14.10 -14.05
C PHE A 118 -9.58 -14.34 -13.45
N GLU A 119 -9.70 -15.25 -12.51
CA GLU A 119 -10.97 -15.53 -11.83
C GLU A 119 -11.51 -14.27 -11.15
N GLN A 120 -10.65 -13.59 -10.41
CA GLN A 120 -10.97 -12.32 -9.77
C GLN A 120 -11.34 -11.24 -10.80
N LEU A 121 -10.56 -11.08 -11.87
CA LEU A 121 -10.84 -10.11 -12.93
C LEU A 121 -12.23 -10.34 -13.53
N GLU A 122 -12.54 -11.57 -13.92
CA GLU A 122 -13.84 -11.94 -14.54
C GLU A 122 -15.00 -11.72 -13.57
N LYS A 123 -14.82 -12.08 -12.31
CA LYS A 123 -15.80 -11.88 -11.24
C LYS A 123 -16.05 -10.38 -11.01
N TYR A 124 -14.99 -9.59 -10.88
CA TYR A 124 -15.10 -8.15 -10.63
C TYR A 124 -15.74 -7.42 -11.79
N VAL A 125 -15.34 -7.73 -13.01
CA VAL A 125 -15.94 -7.14 -14.22
C VAL A 125 -17.43 -7.47 -14.32
N ARG A 126 -17.83 -8.72 -14.02
CA ARG A 126 -19.24 -9.11 -14.02
C ARG A 126 -20.08 -8.33 -13.02
N VAL A 127 -19.57 -8.15 -11.79
CA VAL A 127 -20.27 -7.45 -10.71
C VAL A 127 -20.35 -5.95 -10.96
N LEU A 128 -19.28 -5.38 -11.51
CA LEU A 128 -19.09 -3.93 -11.67
C LEU A 128 -19.36 -3.43 -13.09
N LYS A 129 -19.90 -4.28 -13.99
CA LYS A 129 -20.12 -3.94 -15.42
C LYS A 129 -20.93 -2.67 -15.66
N ASN A 130 -21.78 -2.30 -14.71
CA ASN A 130 -22.66 -1.13 -14.80
C ASN A 130 -22.11 0.07 -14.00
N GLU A 131 -20.94 -0.07 -13.38
CA GLU A 131 -20.30 1.03 -12.67
C GLU A 131 -19.60 1.97 -13.65
N GLU A 132 -19.52 3.26 -13.34
CA GLU A 132 -18.99 4.26 -14.27
C GLU A 132 -17.49 4.01 -14.56
N ARG A 133 -16.67 3.91 -13.53
CA ARG A 133 -15.22 3.70 -13.65
C ARG A 133 -14.67 2.90 -12.49
N ILE A 134 -13.84 1.90 -12.80
CA ILE A 134 -13.22 1.00 -11.84
C ILE A 134 -11.71 1.25 -11.83
N LYS A 135 -11.20 1.79 -10.73
CA LYS A 135 -9.77 2.01 -10.54
C LYS A 135 -9.09 0.75 -10.03
N VAL A 136 -8.16 0.21 -10.83
CA VAL A 136 -7.52 -1.08 -10.54
C VAL A 136 -6.01 -0.98 -10.48
N HIS A 137 -5.40 -1.80 -9.61
CA HIS A 137 -3.97 -2.06 -9.54
C HIS A 137 -3.72 -3.48 -10.01
N ILE A 138 -2.90 -3.67 -11.03
CA ILE A 138 -2.57 -4.99 -11.54
C ILE A 138 -1.32 -5.49 -10.82
N LYS A 139 -1.48 -6.58 -10.08
CA LYS A 139 -0.40 -7.20 -9.32
C LYS A 139 0.23 -8.36 -10.07
N PHE A 140 1.55 -8.36 -10.15
CA PHE A 140 2.33 -9.45 -10.73
C PHE A 140 3.14 -10.20 -9.69
N ASN A 141 3.24 -11.52 -9.89
CA ASN A 141 4.13 -12.41 -9.15
C ASN A 141 5.48 -12.45 -9.87
N THR A 142 6.47 -11.80 -9.32
CA THR A 142 7.83 -11.83 -9.88
C THR A 142 8.77 -12.77 -9.13
N GLY A 143 8.26 -13.48 -8.11
CA GLY A 143 9.03 -14.47 -7.35
C GLY A 143 8.67 -14.55 -5.87
N MET A 144 7.71 -13.75 -5.38
CA MET A 144 7.22 -13.85 -4.01
C MET A 144 6.26 -15.03 -3.79
N ASN A 145 5.65 -15.54 -4.88
CA ASN A 145 4.77 -16.72 -4.90
C ASN A 145 3.60 -16.66 -3.89
N ARG A 146 2.98 -15.50 -3.78
CA ARG A 146 1.81 -15.29 -2.90
C ARG A 146 0.57 -14.89 -3.68
N LEU A 147 0.60 -13.76 -4.36
CA LEU A 147 -0.49 -13.21 -5.18
C LEU A 147 0.10 -12.49 -6.39
N GLY A 148 -0.57 -12.56 -7.53
CA GLY A 148 -0.20 -11.85 -8.75
C GLY A 148 -0.25 -12.74 -9.97
N PHE A 149 -0.49 -12.13 -11.13
CA PHE A 149 -0.33 -12.80 -12.43
C PHE A 149 1.12 -13.18 -12.66
N ASP A 150 1.36 -14.32 -13.29
CA ASP A 150 2.69 -14.71 -13.73
C ASP A 150 3.10 -13.95 -15.01
N GLU A 151 4.41 -13.83 -15.26
CA GLU A 151 4.93 -13.14 -16.43
C GLU A 151 4.37 -13.66 -17.76
N ASN A 152 4.21 -14.97 -17.90
CA ASN A 152 3.65 -15.61 -19.09
C ASN A 152 2.17 -15.33 -19.33
N GLU A 153 1.45 -14.88 -18.31
CA GLU A 153 0.03 -14.50 -18.40
C GLU A 153 -0.19 -13.07 -18.92
N THR A 154 0.90 -12.26 -19.00
CA THR A 154 0.80 -10.82 -19.30
C THR A 154 0.07 -10.53 -20.60
N ARG A 155 0.36 -11.26 -21.70
CA ARG A 155 -0.29 -11.02 -22.99
C ARG A 155 -1.78 -11.35 -22.96
N LYS A 156 -2.15 -12.48 -22.40
CA LYS A 156 -3.55 -12.88 -22.21
C LYS A 156 -4.31 -11.88 -21.34
N LEU A 157 -3.66 -11.37 -20.31
CA LEU A 157 -4.24 -10.32 -19.46
C LEU A 157 -4.51 -9.04 -20.24
N ILE A 158 -3.55 -8.58 -21.05
CA ILE A 158 -3.71 -7.40 -21.91
C ILE A 158 -4.86 -7.56 -22.87
N GLU A 159 -5.00 -8.70 -23.53
CA GLU A 159 -6.12 -8.99 -24.44
C GLU A 159 -7.47 -8.88 -23.71
N LYS A 160 -7.56 -9.41 -22.49
CA LYS A 160 -8.78 -9.33 -21.68
C LYS A 160 -9.11 -7.91 -21.24
N ILE A 161 -8.12 -7.14 -20.75
CA ILE A 161 -8.38 -5.78 -20.27
C ILE A 161 -8.69 -4.79 -21.40
N LYS A 162 -8.14 -4.97 -22.60
CA LYS A 162 -8.44 -4.10 -23.76
C LYS A 162 -9.92 -4.08 -24.16
N VAL A 163 -10.68 -5.12 -23.85
CA VAL A 163 -12.11 -5.19 -24.15
C VAL A 163 -13.01 -4.71 -23.00
N ILE A 164 -12.42 -4.32 -21.87
CA ILE A 164 -13.15 -3.81 -20.70
C ILE A 164 -13.12 -2.28 -20.74
N SER A 165 -14.25 -1.67 -21.03
CA SER A 165 -14.34 -0.22 -21.28
C SER A 165 -14.32 0.65 -20.03
N ASN A 166 -14.68 0.09 -18.85
CA ASN A 166 -14.86 0.86 -17.61
C ASN A 166 -13.74 0.64 -16.58
N ILE A 167 -12.56 0.17 -17.00
CA ILE A 167 -11.38 0.01 -16.13
C ILE A 167 -10.40 1.15 -16.35
N ASP A 168 -9.93 1.74 -15.23
CA ASP A 168 -8.77 2.61 -15.15
C ASP A 168 -7.62 1.87 -14.45
N ILE A 169 -6.54 1.59 -15.17
CA ILE A 169 -5.36 0.95 -14.59
C ILE A 169 -4.53 2.00 -13.87
N MET A 170 -4.63 2.04 -12.55
CA MET A 170 -3.92 2.99 -11.70
C MET A 170 -2.45 2.63 -11.53
N SER A 171 -2.13 1.35 -11.53
CA SER A 171 -0.74 0.90 -11.49
C SER A 171 -0.54 -0.52 -11.99
N ILE A 172 0.72 -0.79 -12.37
CA ILE A 172 1.28 -2.13 -12.48
C ILE A 172 2.29 -2.29 -11.33
N TYR A 173 2.17 -3.36 -10.53
CA TYR A 173 3.05 -3.51 -9.38
C TYR A 173 3.42 -4.95 -9.05
N SER A 174 4.50 -5.08 -8.30
CA SER A 174 4.96 -6.33 -7.72
C SER A 174 5.53 -6.10 -6.31
N HIS A 175 6.08 -7.15 -5.71
CA HIS A 175 6.73 -7.10 -4.41
C HIS A 175 7.90 -8.07 -4.39
N ILE A 176 9.08 -7.61 -3.97
CA ILE A 176 10.28 -8.43 -3.86
C ILE A 176 10.19 -9.31 -2.60
N SER A 177 10.47 -10.59 -2.74
CA SER A 177 10.36 -11.56 -1.67
C SER A 177 11.46 -11.43 -0.61
N ASP A 178 12.69 -11.28 -1.07
CA ASP A 178 13.88 -11.19 -0.21
C ASP A 178 14.93 -10.28 -0.85
N VAL A 179 15.11 -9.12 -0.26
CA VAL A 179 16.13 -8.16 -0.71
C VAL A 179 17.54 -8.54 -0.21
N GLY A 180 17.66 -9.47 0.73
CA GLY A 180 18.93 -10.01 1.22
C GLY A 180 19.68 -10.75 0.12
N ASN A 181 18.98 -11.49 -0.70
CA ASN A 181 19.54 -12.21 -1.84
C ASN A 181 19.58 -11.31 -3.09
N LYS A 182 20.74 -10.71 -3.36
CA LYS A 182 20.94 -9.81 -4.50
C LYS A 182 20.58 -10.44 -5.84
N LYS A 183 20.97 -11.69 -6.08
CA LYS A 183 20.71 -12.40 -7.35
C LYS A 183 19.22 -12.61 -7.59
N GLU A 184 18.49 -13.02 -6.56
CA GLU A 184 17.04 -13.19 -6.66
C GLU A 184 16.31 -11.83 -6.77
N THR A 185 16.76 -10.81 -6.05
CA THR A 185 16.24 -9.44 -6.20
C THR A 185 16.37 -8.96 -7.65
N GLU A 186 17.55 -9.08 -8.25
CA GLU A 186 17.80 -8.66 -9.63
C GLU A 186 16.96 -9.45 -10.65
N LYS A 187 16.79 -10.76 -10.44
CA LYS A 187 15.90 -11.58 -11.27
C LYS A 187 14.43 -11.13 -11.19
N GLN A 188 13.93 -10.86 -9.99
CA GLN A 188 12.55 -10.43 -9.79
C GLN A 188 12.32 -9.05 -10.40
N ILE A 189 13.28 -8.14 -10.29
CA ILE A 189 13.24 -6.82 -10.93
C ILE A 189 13.25 -6.97 -12.45
N ALA A 190 14.18 -7.76 -13.02
CA ALA A 190 14.24 -8.00 -14.45
C ALA A 190 12.94 -8.60 -15.00
N ARG A 191 12.29 -9.50 -14.25
CA ARG A 191 10.97 -10.04 -14.59
C ARG A 191 9.91 -8.95 -14.62
N TYR A 192 9.90 -8.08 -13.61
CA TYR A 192 8.98 -6.96 -13.54
C TYR A 192 9.16 -5.99 -14.72
N GLU A 193 10.39 -5.64 -15.07
CA GLU A 193 10.70 -4.77 -16.21
C GLU A 193 10.23 -5.37 -17.55
N ARG A 194 10.39 -6.70 -17.74
CA ARG A 194 9.85 -7.36 -18.93
C ARG A 194 8.33 -7.27 -19.01
N ILE A 195 7.64 -7.47 -17.88
CA ILE A 195 6.18 -7.32 -17.80
C ILE A 195 5.76 -5.89 -18.21
N VAL A 196 6.39 -4.87 -17.62
CA VAL A 196 6.15 -3.46 -17.96
C VAL A 196 6.38 -3.21 -19.44
N SER A 197 7.52 -3.69 -19.99
CA SER A 197 7.83 -3.55 -21.41
C SER A 197 6.77 -4.18 -22.34
N ILE A 198 6.10 -5.28 -21.90
CA ILE A 198 5.02 -5.88 -22.66
C ILE A 198 3.80 -4.96 -22.68
N PHE A 199 3.44 -4.32 -21.55
CA PHE A 199 2.37 -3.33 -21.48
C PHE A 199 2.66 -2.14 -22.40
N ASP A 200 3.87 -1.58 -22.32
CA ASP A 200 4.29 -0.43 -23.13
C ASP A 200 4.24 -0.74 -24.63
N LYS A 201 4.77 -1.91 -25.06
CA LYS A 201 4.74 -2.36 -26.45
C LYS A 201 3.32 -2.63 -26.98
N ASN A 202 2.37 -2.91 -26.12
CA ASN A 202 0.97 -3.10 -26.48
C ASN A 202 0.13 -1.82 -26.31
N GLU A 203 0.78 -0.67 -26.01
CA GLU A 203 0.17 0.63 -25.85
C GLU A 203 -0.98 0.66 -24.81
N VAL A 204 -0.85 -0.19 -23.78
CA VAL A 204 -1.82 -0.22 -22.68
C VAL A 204 -1.54 0.93 -21.74
N LYS A 205 -2.50 1.84 -21.62
CA LYS A 205 -2.39 2.97 -20.67
C LYS A 205 -2.54 2.47 -19.23
N TYR A 206 -1.60 2.87 -18.40
CA TYR A 206 -1.64 2.68 -16.94
C TYR A 206 -1.04 3.92 -16.25
N GLY A 207 -1.37 4.11 -14.97
CA GLY A 207 -0.87 5.25 -14.19
C GLY A 207 0.60 5.09 -13.81
N VAL A 208 0.88 4.39 -12.73
CA VAL A 208 2.22 4.36 -12.13
C VAL A 208 2.78 2.94 -11.97
N LYS A 209 4.11 2.85 -11.83
CA LYS A 209 4.86 1.63 -11.54
C LYS A 209 5.36 1.65 -10.11
N HIS A 210 5.15 0.58 -9.37
CA HIS A 210 5.76 0.47 -8.04
C HIS A 210 6.07 -0.98 -7.65
N ILE A 211 7.32 -1.22 -7.28
CA ILE A 211 7.80 -2.51 -6.78
C ILE A 211 8.53 -2.34 -5.44
N GLN A 212 9.04 -1.13 -5.17
CA GLN A 212 9.77 -0.83 -3.96
C GLN A 212 8.85 -0.92 -2.73
N ALA A 213 9.27 -1.72 -1.77
CA ALA A 213 8.81 -1.65 -0.38
C ALA A 213 9.96 -1.15 0.49
N SER A 214 9.73 -0.89 1.78
CA SER A 214 10.78 -0.36 2.67
C SER A 214 12.13 -1.07 2.54
N PRO A 215 12.23 -2.42 2.53
CA PRO A 215 13.52 -3.08 2.39
C PRO A 215 14.23 -2.77 1.08
N LEU A 216 13.53 -2.82 -0.07
CA LEU A 216 14.15 -2.55 -1.36
C LEU A 216 14.57 -1.08 -1.50
N LEU A 217 13.74 -0.16 -0.95
CA LEU A 217 13.99 1.27 -0.98
C LEU A 217 15.31 1.62 -0.29
N PHE A 218 15.52 1.12 0.92
CA PHE A 218 16.71 1.43 1.71
C PHE A 218 17.95 0.69 1.23
N LYS A 219 17.85 -0.61 0.91
CA LYS A 219 19.01 -1.42 0.50
C LYS A 219 19.60 -1.01 -0.84
N TYR A 220 18.74 -0.60 -1.76
CA TYR A 220 19.16 -0.24 -3.13
C TYR A 220 18.87 1.24 -3.43
N ARG A 221 19.15 2.11 -2.45
CA ARG A 221 18.97 3.55 -2.54
C ARG A 221 19.56 4.10 -3.85
N GLY A 222 18.71 4.77 -4.65
CA GLY A 222 19.11 5.40 -5.91
C GLY A 222 19.34 4.44 -7.09
N LYS A 223 19.30 3.11 -6.88
CA LYS A 223 19.54 2.16 -7.97
C LYS A 223 18.27 1.85 -8.78
N TYR A 224 17.14 1.73 -8.13
CA TYR A 224 15.87 1.38 -8.76
C TYR A 224 14.85 2.48 -8.46
N ASN A 225 14.63 3.37 -9.43
CA ASN A 225 13.72 4.49 -9.29
C ASN A 225 12.39 4.18 -9.99
N TYR A 226 11.40 3.82 -9.21
CA TYR A 226 10.02 3.66 -9.67
C TYR A 226 9.17 4.86 -9.26
N ASP A 227 8.00 5.00 -9.89
CA ASP A 227 7.16 6.18 -9.69
C ASP A 227 6.75 6.36 -8.22
N PHE A 228 6.52 5.24 -7.50
CA PHE A 228 6.18 5.26 -6.08
C PHE A 228 6.90 4.16 -5.30
N ALA A 229 7.15 4.44 -4.02
CA ALA A 229 7.55 3.44 -3.03
C ALA A 229 6.40 3.17 -2.05
N ARG A 230 6.11 1.89 -1.75
CA ARG A 230 5.16 1.51 -0.70
C ARG A 230 5.90 1.36 0.63
N VAL A 231 5.58 2.20 1.59
CA VAL A 231 6.25 2.24 2.88
C VAL A 231 5.27 2.04 4.03
N GLY A 232 5.60 1.14 4.93
CA GLY A 232 4.87 0.87 6.16
C GLY A 232 5.85 0.86 7.31
N MET A 233 6.57 -0.25 7.52
CA MET A 233 7.51 -0.46 8.61
C MET A 233 8.45 0.73 8.85
N ALA A 234 9.02 1.30 7.77
CA ALA A 234 9.94 2.41 7.85
C ALA A 234 9.31 3.70 8.42
N ILE A 235 8.03 3.96 8.15
CA ILE A 235 7.30 5.11 8.73
C ILE A 235 7.29 5.00 10.27
N TYR A 236 7.12 3.79 10.77
CA TYR A 236 7.00 3.52 12.21
C TYR A 236 8.35 3.30 12.91
N GLY A 237 9.47 3.53 12.20
CA GLY A 237 10.81 3.36 12.75
C GLY A 237 11.21 1.90 12.95
N MET A 238 10.49 0.97 12.31
CA MET A 238 10.89 -0.44 12.26
C MET A 238 11.97 -0.60 11.19
N GLU A 239 13.14 -1.08 11.60
CA GLU A 239 14.25 -1.29 10.67
C GLU A 239 13.87 -2.30 9.59
N PRO A 240 13.87 -1.91 8.31
CA PRO A 240 13.48 -2.79 7.23
C PRO A 240 14.57 -3.78 6.81
N LEU A 241 15.78 -3.60 7.32
CA LEU A 241 16.97 -4.38 7.06
C LEU A 241 17.61 -4.84 8.39
N SER A 242 18.54 -5.79 8.32
CA SER A 242 19.39 -6.15 9.47
C SER A 242 20.38 -5.02 9.85
N GLU A 243 20.71 -4.16 8.91
CA GLU A 243 21.55 -2.99 9.11
C GLU A 243 20.70 -1.79 9.53
N LYS A 244 21.24 -0.93 10.39
CA LYS A 244 20.56 0.29 10.81
C LYS A 244 20.41 1.26 9.64
N THR A 245 19.18 1.68 9.36
CA THR A 245 18.87 2.67 8.32
C THR A 245 18.81 4.09 8.88
N GLY A 246 18.96 4.23 10.20
CA GLY A 246 18.90 5.50 10.93
C GLY A 246 17.47 6.02 11.12
N LEU A 247 16.47 5.14 11.02
CA LEU A 247 15.09 5.47 11.34
C LEU A 247 14.92 5.69 12.85
N TYR A 248 13.97 6.54 13.20
CA TYR A 248 13.66 6.89 14.58
C TYR A 248 12.52 6.01 15.10
N PRO A 249 12.66 5.38 16.27
CA PRO A 249 11.57 4.65 16.92
C PRO A 249 10.35 5.56 17.15
N VAL A 250 9.18 5.11 16.73
CA VAL A 250 7.93 5.89 16.86
C VAL A 250 7.16 5.53 18.13
N VAL A 251 7.41 4.35 18.68
CA VAL A 251 6.66 3.82 19.83
C VAL A 251 7.53 3.81 21.07
N LYS A 252 6.98 4.33 22.17
CA LYS A 252 7.53 4.19 23.52
C LYS A 252 6.51 3.52 24.41
N LEU A 253 6.95 2.52 25.17
CA LEU A 253 6.16 1.91 26.22
C LEU A 253 6.49 2.61 27.53
N LEU A 254 5.49 3.21 28.16
CA LEU A 254 5.61 3.81 29.49
C LEU A 254 5.00 2.81 30.50
N LEU A 255 5.80 2.46 31.50
CA LEU A 255 5.42 1.56 32.62
C LEU A 255 5.09 2.39 33.85
#